data_9d796d8cd0362ede2ee2f3d3e2916462
#
_entry.id   9d796d8cd0362ede2ee2f3d3e2916462
#
_cell.length_a   1.000
_cell.length_b   1.000
_cell.length_c   1.000
_cell.angle_alpha   90.00
_cell.angle_beta   90.00
_cell.angle_gamma   90.00
#
_symmetry.space_group_name_H-M   'P 1'
#
loop_
_entity.id
_entity.type
_entity.pdbx_description
1 polymer ?
#
loop_
_entity_poly.entity_id
_entity_poly.type
_entity_poly.pdbx_seq_one_letter_code
_entity_poly.pdbx_strand_id
1 'polypeptide(L)'
;MEAEEVKAYFDSENVVNYYTQAADNLGLWASEEIILTRLFKQGDKLLELGCGVGRVSIGLYKLGYRNLLATDYAPNMIKKARILASVQDYIMPFSVCDATELEFEDNSFDGIIFAFNGFMQIPHAAKREQALLGILRVLRPGGCFVFTTHDRERSVHRNFWIAEKNRWETGMQKLDLNEFGDRSEITYNGTHYMHVPTVSDIKSQIAKVGFKMETTAMRSELSKESGQVEAFSDDCRFWVARKPEIL
;
A
#
# COMPACT_ATOMS: atom_id res chain seq x y z
N MET A 1 -19.15 0.63 0.06
CA MET A 1 -18.09 0.45 -1.00
C MET A 1 -17.60 -0.97 -0.97
N GLU A 2 -17.68 -1.65 -2.11
CA GLU A 2 -17.25 -3.05 -2.24
C GLU A 2 -15.93 -3.15 -3.00
N ALA A 3 -15.22 -4.28 -2.85
CA ALA A 3 -13.90 -4.48 -3.45
C ALA A 3 -13.90 -4.33 -4.98
N GLU A 4 -14.97 -4.78 -5.65
CA GLU A 4 -15.10 -4.67 -7.10
C GLU A 4 -15.25 -3.21 -7.57
N GLU A 5 -15.86 -2.34 -6.77
CA GLU A 5 -15.96 -0.91 -7.08
C GLU A 5 -14.60 -0.22 -6.96
N VAL A 6 -13.82 -0.59 -5.93
CA VAL A 6 -12.44 -0.11 -5.74
C VAL A 6 -11.56 -0.60 -6.89
N LYS A 7 -11.67 -1.89 -7.27
CA LYS A 7 -10.96 -2.46 -8.43
C LYS A 7 -11.29 -1.70 -9.71
N ALA A 8 -12.57 -1.49 -9.99
CA ALA A 8 -13.01 -0.79 -11.20
C ALA A 8 -12.45 0.64 -11.29
N TYR A 9 -12.33 1.34 -10.15
CA TYR A 9 -11.69 2.65 -10.10
C TYR A 9 -10.22 2.57 -10.55
N PHE A 10 -9.42 1.68 -9.93
CA PHE A 10 -8.00 1.55 -10.26
C PHE A 10 -7.74 0.94 -11.64
N ASP A 11 -8.67 0.12 -12.15
CA ASP A 11 -8.57 -0.49 -13.48
C ASP A 11 -8.99 0.45 -14.63
N SER A 12 -9.53 1.63 -14.31
CA SER A 12 -9.94 2.62 -15.30
C SER A 12 -8.74 3.25 -16.01
N GLU A 13 -8.91 3.54 -17.31
CA GLU A 13 -7.83 4.10 -18.15
C GLU A 13 -7.30 5.44 -17.60
N ASN A 14 -8.19 6.29 -17.11
CA ASN A 14 -7.81 7.59 -16.57
C ASN A 14 -6.94 7.48 -15.33
N VAL A 15 -7.27 6.55 -14.42
CA VAL A 15 -6.49 6.31 -13.20
C VAL A 15 -5.15 5.67 -13.54
N VAL A 16 -5.12 4.70 -14.45
CA VAL A 16 -3.88 4.10 -14.95
C VAL A 16 -2.94 5.16 -15.55
N ASN A 17 -3.50 6.08 -16.37
CA ASN A 17 -2.72 7.17 -16.97
C ASN A 17 -2.21 8.16 -15.91
N TYR A 18 -3.01 8.49 -14.90
CA TYR A 18 -2.60 9.33 -13.78
C TYR A 18 -1.41 8.75 -13.02
N TYR A 19 -1.47 7.45 -12.64
CA TYR A 19 -0.36 6.77 -11.97
C TYR A 19 0.85 6.54 -12.89
N THR A 20 0.64 6.41 -14.20
CA THR A 20 1.74 6.36 -15.16
C THR A 20 2.56 7.65 -15.14
N GLN A 21 1.90 8.81 -15.19
CA GLN A 21 2.59 10.09 -15.10
C GLN A 21 3.35 10.25 -13.78
N ALA A 22 2.77 9.76 -12.67
CA ALA A 22 3.46 9.74 -11.38
C ALA A 22 4.71 8.84 -11.40
N ALA A 23 4.63 7.65 -11.98
CA ALA A 23 5.77 6.74 -12.09
C ALA A 23 6.90 7.33 -12.94
N ASP A 24 6.57 7.96 -14.06
CA ASP A 24 7.54 8.58 -14.97
C ASP A 24 8.23 9.80 -14.35
N ASN A 25 7.48 10.63 -13.62
CA ASN A 25 7.98 11.90 -13.10
C ASN A 25 8.60 11.82 -11.71
N LEU A 26 8.12 10.92 -10.86
CA LEU A 26 8.49 10.86 -9.43
C LEU A 26 9.44 9.69 -9.12
N GLY A 27 9.28 8.56 -9.80
CA GLY A 27 10.06 7.35 -9.53
C GLY A 27 9.93 6.85 -8.08
N LEU A 28 10.96 6.15 -7.60
CA LEU A 28 11.07 5.75 -6.19
C LEU A 28 11.35 6.98 -5.33
N TRP A 29 10.59 7.17 -4.27
CA TRP A 29 10.77 8.32 -3.37
C TRP A 29 11.97 8.12 -2.45
N ALA A 30 12.57 9.24 -1.99
CA ALA A 30 13.74 9.18 -1.12
C ALA A 30 13.47 8.42 0.19
N SER A 31 12.30 8.63 0.80
CA SER A 31 11.87 7.90 2.00
C SER A 31 11.68 6.40 1.75
N GLU A 32 11.11 6.03 0.59
CA GLU A 32 10.95 4.63 0.20
C GLU A 32 12.32 3.97 -0.03
N GLU A 33 13.21 4.64 -0.75
CA GLU A 33 14.58 4.13 -0.96
C GLU A 33 15.30 3.89 0.36
N ILE A 34 15.28 4.87 1.27
CA ILE A 34 15.93 4.76 2.58
C ILE A 34 15.39 3.58 3.38
N ILE A 35 14.07 3.45 3.50
CA ILE A 35 13.50 2.40 4.35
C ILE A 35 13.65 1.01 3.72
N LEU A 36 13.41 0.88 2.42
CA LEU A 36 13.45 -0.41 1.74
C LEU A 36 14.87 -0.95 1.62
N THR A 37 15.87 -0.10 1.30
CA THR A 37 17.27 -0.53 1.20
C THR A 37 17.90 -0.81 2.58
N ARG A 38 17.38 -0.20 3.65
CA ARG A 38 17.78 -0.51 5.03
C ARG A 38 17.26 -1.87 5.49
N LEU A 39 16.07 -2.27 5.05
CA LEU A 39 15.39 -3.47 5.53
C LEU A 39 15.67 -4.70 4.66
N PHE A 40 15.86 -4.52 3.36
CA PHE A 40 16.00 -5.59 2.40
C PHE A 40 17.36 -5.59 1.72
N LYS A 41 17.84 -6.80 1.40
CA LYS A 41 19.05 -7.04 0.61
C LYS A 41 18.65 -7.33 -0.85
N GLN A 42 19.53 -7.04 -1.81
CA GLN A 42 19.26 -7.28 -3.24
C GLN A 42 18.97 -8.75 -3.58
N GLY A 43 19.44 -9.70 -2.74
CA GLY A 43 19.18 -11.14 -2.89
C GLY A 43 17.88 -11.63 -2.28
N ASP A 44 17.20 -10.82 -1.46
CA ASP A 44 15.96 -11.19 -0.81
C ASP A 44 14.84 -11.42 -1.84
N LYS A 45 14.00 -12.43 -1.58
CA LYS A 45 12.80 -12.68 -2.38
C LYS A 45 11.66 -11.80 -1.89
N LEU A 46 11.33 -10.80 -2.68
CA LEU A 46 10.36 -9.77 -2.32
C LEU A 46 9.04 -9.93 -3.09
N LEU A 47 7.96 -9.56 -2.44
CA LEU A 47 6.63 -9.40 -3.03
C LEU A 47 6.17 -7.95 -2.82
N GLU A 48 5.80 -7.26 -3.90
CA GLU A 48 5.07 -6.00 -3.80
C GLU A 48 3.58 -6.25 -4.08
N LEU A 49 2.73 -5.83 -3.16
CA LEU A 49 1.28 -5.81 -3.27
C LEU A 49 0.81 -4.41 -3.66
N GLY A 50 -0.18 -4.30 -4.54
CA GLY A 50 -0.68 -3.01 -4.99
C GLY A 50 0.38 -2.17 -5.71
N CYS A 51 1.17 -2.78 -6.60
CA CYS A 51 2.28 -2.10 -7.27
C CYS A 51 1.84 -1.00 -8.25
N GLY A 52 0.56 -0.93 -8.59
CA GLY A 52 0.05 -0.06 -9.63
C GLY A 52 0.77 -0.30 -10.96
N VAL A 53 1.25 0.76 -11.55
CA VAL A 53 2.06 0.69 -12.78
C VAL A 53 3.54 0.39 -12.54
N GLY A 54 3.91 -0.06 -11.32
CA GLY A 54 5.24 -0.56 -10.99
C GLY A 54 6.24 0.51 -10.52
N ARG A 55 5.79 1.65 -10.01
CA ARG A 55 6.67 2.77 -9.60
C ARG A 55 7.76 2.34 -8.62
N VAL A 56 7.39 1.66 -7.54
CA VAL A 56 8.33 1.19 -6.50
C VAL A 56 9.13 0.00 -7.01
N SER A 57 8.49 -1.00 -7.63
CA SER A 57 9.16 -2.19 -8.17
C SER A 57 10.23 -1.84 -9.20
N ILE A 58 9.92 -0.96 -10.16
CA ILE A 58 10.88 -0.51 -11.19
C ILE A 58 12.02 0.25 -10.53
N GLY A 59 11.72 1.09 -9.53
CA GLY A 59 12.73 1.78 -8.74
C GLY A 59 13.68 0.83 -8.02
N LEU A 60 13.16 -0.18 -7.33
CA LEU A 60 13.96 -1.22 -6.69
C LEU A 60 14.77 -2.04 -7.69
N TYR A 61 14.19 -2.33 -8.86
CA TYR A 61 14.92 -3.03 -9.92
C TYR A 61 16.14 -2.22 -10.40
N LYS A 62 16.02 -0.89 -10.52
CA LYS A 62 17.16 0.02 -10.83
C LYS A 62 18.26 -0.08 -9.77
N LEU A 63 17.89 -0.27 -8.51
CA LEU A 63 18.81 -0.44 -7.37
C LEU A 63 19.41 -1.85 -7.25
N GLY A 64 19.07 -2.77 -8.16
CA GLY A 64 19.66 -4.12 -8.19
C GLY A 64 18.83 -5.23 -7.57
N TYR A 65 17.61 -4.96 -7.08
CA TYR A 65 16.70 -5.99 -6.59
C TYR A 65 16.11 -6.76 -7.78
N ARG A 66 16.55 -8.01 -7.98
CA ARG A 66 16.16 -8.84 -9.14
C ARG A 66 15.15 -9.94 -8.80
N ASN A 67 15.03 -10.29 -7.52
CA ASN A 67 14.13 -11.33 -7.02
C ASN A 67 12.86 -10.71 -6.44
N LEU A 68 12.17 -9.89 -7.24
CA LEU A 68 10.99 -9.13 -6.86
C LEU A 68 9.80 -9.49 -7.76
N LEU A 69 8.72 -10.00 -7.19
CA LEU A 69 7.42 -10.16 -7.85
C LEU A 69 6.54 -8.94 -7.50
N ALA A 70 6.08 -8.23 -8.51
CA ALA A 70 5.17 -7.10 -8.34
C ALA A 70 3.73 -7.49 -8.70
N THR A 71 2.78 -7.17 -7.84
CA THR A 71 1.38 -7.56 -8.03
C THR A 71 0.42 -6.41 -7.78
N ASP A 72 -0.70 -6.44 -8.51
CA ASP A 72 -1.80 -5.48 -8.31
C ASP A 72 -3.14 -6.17 -8.58
N TYR A 73 -4.19 -5.68 -7.95
CA TYR A 73 -5.55 -6.20 -8.12
C TYR A 73 -6.16 -5.80 -9.48
N ALA A 74 -5.73 -4.66 -10.04
CA ALA A 74 -6.23 -4.08 -11.29
C ALA A 74 -5.43 -4.59 -12.50
N PRO A 75 -6.03 -5.37 -13.43
CA PRO A 75 -5.33 -5.92 -14.60
C PRO A 75 -4.68 -4.85 -15.51
N ASN A 76 -5.33 -3.69 -15.69
CA ASN A 76 -4.80 -2.63 -16.52
C ASN A 76 -3.56 -1.95 -15.91
N MET A 77 -3.45 -1.88 -14.57
CA MET A 77 -2.23 -1.48 -13.88
C MET A 77 -1.07 -2.42 -14.23
N ILE A 78 -1.29 -3.73 -14.11
CA ILE A 78 -0.28 -4.76 -14.44
C ILE A 78 0.11 -4.72 -15.91
N LYS A 79 -0.86 -4.56 -16.82
CA LYS A 79 -0.58 -4.39 -18.26
C LYS A 79 0.34 -3.19 -18.51
N LYS A 80 0.06 -2.06 -17.84
CA LYS A 80 0.87 -0.85 -17.98
C LYS A 80 2.25 -1.00 -17.35
N ALA A 81 2.35 -1.62 -16.17
CA ALA A 81 3.62 -1.89 -15.50
C ALA A 81 4.58 -2.71 -16.38
N ARG A 82 4.06 -3.76 -17.04
CA ARG A 82 4.82 -4.57 -18.00
C ARG A 82 5.35 -3.74 -19.17
N ILE A 83 4.54 -2.82 -19.69
CA ILE A 83 4.96 -1.91 -20.78
C ILE A 83 6.08 -0.98 -20.28
N LEU A 84 5.92 -0.36 -19.11
CA LEU A 84 6.92 0.56 -18.57
C LEU A 84 8.26 -0.15 -18.27
N ALA A 85 8.22 -1.37 -17.78
CA ALA A 85 9.42 -2.17 -17.56
C ALA A 85 10.08 -2.56 -18.91
N SER A 86 9.29 -2.99 -19.91
CA SER A 86 9.82 -3.43 -21.21
C SER A 86 10.46 -2.29 -22.00
N VAL A 87 9.95 -1.06 -21.91
CA VAL A 87 10.56 0.12 -22.55
C VAL A 87 11.97 0.41 -21.98
N GLN A 88 12.26 -0.06 -20.78
CA GLN A 88 13.55 0.09 -20.10
C GLN A 88 14.41 -1.20 -20.18
N ASP A 89 14.00 -2.19 -20.99
CA ASP A 89 14.63 -3.51 -21.09
C ASP A 89 14.74 -4.27 -19.76
N TYR A 90 13.79 -4.03 -18.84
CA TYR A 90 13.76 -4.71 -17.55
C TYR A 90 12.92 -5.97 -17.61
N ILE A 91 13.53 -7.10 -17.23
CA ILE A 91 12.88 -8.41 -17.13
C ILE A 91 12.37 -8.57 -15.70
N MET A 92 11.12 -8.19 -15.47
CA MET A 92 10.48 -8.24 -14.15
C MET A 92 9.17 -9.02 -14.21
N PRO A 93 8.88 -9.88 -13.22
CA PRO A 93 7.59 -10.53 -13.12
C PRO A 93 6.53 -9.59 -12.55
N PHE A 94 5.42 -9.46 -13.28
CA PHE A 94 4.21 -8.75 -12.84
C PHE A 94 3.02 -9.70 -12.93
N SER A 95 2.15 -9.74 -11.90
CA SER A 95 0.98 -10.60 -11.88
C SER A 95 -0.24 -9.87 -11.29
N VAL A 96 -1.43 -10.22 -11.78
CA VAL A 96 -2.67 -9.81 -11.11
C VAL A 96 -2.83 -10.65 -9.85
N CYS A 97 -3.07 -10.01 -8.72
CA CYS A 97 -3.24 -10.69 -7.44
C CYS A 97 -4.09 -9.85 -6.49
N ASP A 98 -5.03 -10.49 -5.82
CA ASP A 98 -5.78 -9.91 -4.71
C ASP A 98 -4.97 -10.07 -3.41
N ALA A 99 -4.66 -8.98 -2.74
CA ALA A 99 -3.94 -9.00 -1.47
C ALA A 99 -4.71 -9.71 -0.35
N THR A 100 -6.03 -9.87 -0.50
CA THR A 100 -6.87 -10.61 0.46
C THR A 100 -6.88 -12.12 0.23
N GLU A 101 -6.40 -12.59 -0.93
CA GLU A 101 -6.44 -14.01 -1.36
C GLU A 101 -5.09 -14.43 -1.97
N LEU A 102 -4.02 -14.38 -1.17
CA LEU A 102 -2.67 -14.70 -1.64
C LEU A 102 -2.51 -16.19 -1.93
N GLU A 103 -2.37 -16.56 -3.21
CA GLU A 103 -2.17 -17.94 -3.68
C GLU A 103 -0.69 -18.34 -3.74
N PHE A 104 0.11 -17.91 -2.76
CA PHE A 104 1.52 -18.27 -2.63
C PHE A 104 1.70 -19.29 -1.52
N GLU A 105 2.78 -20.07 -1.61
CA GLU A 105 3.16 -21.03 -0.58
C GLU A 105 3.54 -20.32 0.74
N ASP A 106 3.35 -21.01 1.85
CA ASP A 106 3.75 -20.54 3.16
C ASP A 106 5.27 -20.26 3.20
N ASN A 107 5.66 -19.23 3.92
CA ASN A 107 7.09 -18.91 4.14
C ASN A 107 7.90 -18.77 2.83
N SER A 108 7.31 -18.19 1.79
CA SER A 108 7.92 -18.10 0.46
C SER A 108 8.65 -16.78 0.18
N PHE A 109 8.45 -15.73 1.00
CA PHE A 109 9.06 -14.41 0.80
C PHE A 109 9.87 -13.96 2.02
N ASP A 110 11.00 -13.29 1.77
CA ASP A 110 11.82 -12.65 2.80
C ASP A 110 11.23 -11.29 3.21
N GLY A 111 10.57 -10.61 2.28
CA GLY A 111 9.92 -9.32 2.52
C GLY A 111 8.69 -9.08 1.66
N ILE A 112 7.75 -8.32 2.21
CA ILE A 112 6.54 -7.87 1.52
C ILE A 112 6.43 -6.36 1.65
N ILE A 113 6.09 -5.71 0.54
CA ILE A 113 5.92 -4.27 0.41
C ILE A 113 4.48 -3.99 -0.01
N PHE A 114 3.80 -3.07 0.68
CA PHE A 114 2.50 -2.55 0.28
C PHE A 114 2.53 -1.03 0.38
N ALA A 115 3.25 -0.44 -0.56
CA ALA A 115 3.57 0.98 -0.57
C ALA A 115 2.37 1.85 -0.99
N PHE A 116 2.58 3.15 -0.89
CA PHE A 116 1.67 4.19 -1.36
C PHE A 116 0.22 3.99 -0.93
N ASN A 117 0.04 3.63 0.37
CA ASN A 117 -1.28 3.52 1.00
C ASN A 117 -2.22 2.45 0.40
N GLY A 118 -1.69 1.48 -0.36
CA GLY A 118 -2.50 0.43 -0.98
C GLY A 118 -3.32 -0.39 0.02
N PHE A 119 -2.79 -0.64 1.23
CA PHE A 119 -3.51 -1.33 2.29
C PHE A 119 -4.82 -0.61 2.70
N MET A 120 -4.85 0.73 2.61
CA MET A 120 -6.04 1.54 2.90
C MET A 120 -7.14 1.40 1.85
N GLN A 121 -6.83 0.85 0.67
CA GLN A 121 -7.78 0.65 -0.43
C GLN A 121 -8.59 -0.64 -0.28
N ILE A 122 -8.26 -1.48 0.70
CA ILE A 122 -9.02 -2.71 0.99
C ILE A 122 -10.24 -2.34 1.83
N PRO A 123 -11.47 -2.45 1.29
CA PRO A 123 -12.69 -2.16 2.05
C PRO A 123 -12.94 -3.28 3.08
N HIS A 124 -13.71 -2.95 4.11
CA HIS A 124 -14.08 -3.83 5.23
C HIS A 124 -12.91 -4.30 6.11
N ALA A 125 -13.03 -4.13 7.42
CA ALA A 125 -12.04 -4.55 8.41
C ALA A 125 -11.70 -6.04 8.32
N ALA A 126 -12.69 -6.89 8.04
CA ALA A 126 -12.49 -8.33 7.89
C ALA A 126 -11.57 -8.67 6.70
N LYS A 127 -11.70 -7.95 5.58
CA LYS A 127 -10.84 -8.13 4.39
C LYS A 127 -9.42 -7.63 4.64
N ARG A 128 -9.25 -6.52 5.37
CA ARG A 128 -7.91 -6.06 5.80
C ARG A 128 -7.25 -7.06 6.74
N GLU A 129 -7.99 -7.64 7.68
CA GLU A 129 -7.50 -8.70 8.56
C GLU A 129 -7.11 -9.96 7.74
N GLN A 130 -7.94 -10.37 6.79
CA GLN A 130 -7.65 -11.48 5.87
C GLN A 130 -6.35 -11.24 5.08
N ALA A 131 -6.15 -10.04 4.55
CA ALA A 131 -4.90 -9.65 3.87
C ALA A 131 -3.69 -9.76 4.82
N LEU A 132 -3.78 -9.24 6.04
CA LEU A 132 -2.70 -9.34 7.03
C LEU A 132 -2.36 -10.77 7.40
N LEU A 133 -3.36 -11.65 7.56
CA LEU A 133 -3.15 -13.08 7.82
C LEU A 133 -2.47 -13.77 6.62
N GLY A 134 -2.89 -13.46 5.39
CA GLY A 134 -2.24 -13.95 4.18
C GLY A 134 -0.78 -13.49 4.09
N ILE A 135 -0.51 -12.20 4.34
CA ILE A 135 0.83 -11.62 4.36
C ILE A 135 1.70 -12.32 5.42
N LEU A 136 1.18 -12.50 6.65
CA LEU A 136 1.89 -13.22 7.70
C LEU A 136 2.22 -14.66 7.29
N ARG A 137 1.28 -15.36 6.66
CA ARG A 137 1.44 -16.74 6.21
C ARG A 137 2.58 -16.89 5.20
N VAL A 138 2.58 -16.07 4.15
CA VAL A 138 3.54 -16.20 3.04
C VAL A 138 4.93 -15.61 3.36
N LEU A 139 5.07 -14.78 4.39
CA LEU A 139 6.38 -14.35 4.89
C LEU A 139 7.11 -15.50 5.59
N ARG A 140 8.42 -15.58 5.41
CA ARG A 140 9.31 -16.45 6.21
C ARG A 140 9.36 -15.99 7.65
N PRO A 141 9.61 -16.89 8.62
CA PRO A 141 9.98 -16.48 9.98
C PRO A 141 11.11 -15.44 9.96
N GLY A 142 10.97 -14.36 10.73
CA GLY A 142 11.86 -13.21 10.66
C GLY A 142 11.67 -12.27 9.47
N GLY A 143 10.82 -12.62 8.50
CA GLY A 143 10.51 -11.79 7.33
C GLY A 143 9.79 -10.50 7.71
N CYS A 144 9.93 -9.47 6.85
CA CYS A 144 9.49 -8.12 7.13
C CYS A 144 8.35 -7.69 6.20
N PHE A 145 7.31 -7.08 6.77
CA PHE A 145 6.22 -6.41 6.06
C PHE A 145 6.36 -4.90 6.21
N VAL A 146 6.47 -4.18 5.08
CA VAL A 146 6.54 -2.73 5.03
C VAL A 146 5.34 -2.20 4.28
N PHE A 147 4.60 -1.27 4.88
CA PHE A 147 3.45 -0.64 4.24
C PHE A 147 3.28 0.80 4.68
N THR A 148 2.43 1.55 3.98
CA THR A 148 2.14 2.94 4.33
C THR A 148 0.64 3.16 4.52
N THR A 149 0.32 4.11 5.40
CA THR A 149 -1.04 4.64 5.57
C THR A 149 -0.99 6.14 5.82
N HIS A 150 -2.09 6.84 5.55
CA HIS A 150 -2.32 8.12 6.21
C HIS A 150 -2.59 7.90 7.69
N ASP A 151 -2.51 8.98 8.48
CA ASP A 151 -2.77 8.96 9.91
C ASP A 151 -3.90 9.96 10.20
N ARG A 152 -5.08 9.46 10.55
CA ARG A 152 -6.28 10.26 10.80
C ARG A 152 -6.05 11.33 11.87
N GLU A 153 -5.23 11.05 12.88
CA GLU A 153 -4.99 11.95 13.99
C GLU A 153 -4.02 13.09 13.64
N ARG A 154 -3.11 12.85 12.67
CA ARG A 154 -2.13 13.83 12.17
C ARG A 154 -2.51 14.48 10.85
N SER A 155 -3.64 14.12 10.29
CA SER A 155 -4.09 14.62 9.01
C SER A 155 -4.33 16.12 9.06
N VAL A 156 -3.94 16.83 8.00
CA VAL A 156 -4.36 18.22 7.73
C VAL A 156 -5.88 18.32 7.66
N HIS A 157 -6.57 17.20 7.49
CA HIS A 157 -8.04 17.06 7.46
C HIS A 157 -8.68 16.82 8.84
N ARG A 158 -8.00 17.19 9.94
CA ARG A 158 -8.51 16.97 11.31
C ARG A 158 -9.95 17.48 11.52
N ASN A 159 -10.27 18.65 11.00
CA ASN A 159 -11.62 19.22 11.13
C ASN A 159 -12.66 18.38 10.37
N PHE A 160 -12.30 17.81 9.25
CA PHE A 160 -13.15 16.84 8.53
C PHE A 160 -13.43 15.63 9.43
N TRP A 161 -12.42 15.04 10.06
CA TRP A 161 -12.59 13.86 10.90
C TRP A 161 -13.39 14.12 12.18
N ILE A 162 -13.31 15.32 12.74
CA ILE A 162 -14.18 15.74 13.88
C ILE A 162 -15.64 15.79 13.42
N ALA A 163 -15.92 16.40 12.29
CA ALA A 163 -17.26 16.47 11.72
C ALA A 163 -17.78 15.07 11.33
N GLU A 164 -16.92 14.23 10.76
CA GLU A 164 -17.25 12.86 10.37
C GLU A 164 -17.60 12.00 11.58
N LYS A 165 -16.83 12.09 12.67
CA LYS A 165 -17.14 11.41 13.95
C LYS A 165 -18.54 11.75 14.45
N ASN A 166 -18.91 13.04 14.41
CA ASN A 166 -20.24 13.47 14.81
C ASN A 166 -21.34 12.88 13.90
N ARG A 167 -21.11 12.77 12.59
CA ARG A 167 -22.06 12.11 11.67
C ARG A 167 -22.26 10.64 12.01
N TRP A 168 -21.19 9.92 12.35
CA TRP A 168 -21.26 8.52 12.76
C TRP A 168 -21.99 8.35 14.09
N GLU A 169 -21.75 9.23 15.08
CA GLU A 169 -22.41 9.20 16.38
C GLU A 169 -23.91 9.52 16.29
N THR A 170 -24.32 10.28 15.27
CA THR A 170 -25.72 10.67 15.03
C THR A 170 -26.42 9.85 13.93
N GLY A 171 -25.75 8.85 13.33
CA GLY A 171 -26.30 8.05 12.26
C GLY A 171 -26.46 8.79 10.92
N MET A 172 -25.73 9.90 10.73
CA MET A 172 -25.79 10.75 9.53
C MET A 172 -24.59 10.58 8.59
N GLN A 173 -23.81 9.50 8.74
CA GLN A 173 -22.72 9.16 7.82
C GLN A 173 -23.25 8.82 6.43
N LYS A 174 -22.39 8.89 5.40
CA LYS A 174 -22.73 8.42 4.08
C LYS A 174 -23.07 6.94 4.09
N LEU A 175 -24.08 6.53 3.30
CA LEU A 175 -24.60 5.16 3.28
C LEU A 175 -23.64 4.15 2.63
N ASP A 176 -22.69 4.61 1.83
CA ASP A 176 -21.68 3.80 1.15
C ASP A 176 -20.44 3.50 2.03
N LEU A 177 -20.39 4.05 3.26
CA LEU A 177 -19.33 3.82 4.22
C LEU A 177 -19.71 2.74 5.22
N ASN A 178 -18.79 1.81 5.51
CA ASN A 178 -19.05 0.64 6.33
C ASN A 178 -18.58 0.80 7.77
N GLU A 179 -17.54 1.61 8.00
CA GLU A 179 -16.95 1.81 9.32
C GLU A 179 -16.33 3.20 9.47
N PHE A 180 -16.19 3.65 10.71
CA PHE A 180 -15.56 4.95 10.97
C PHE A 180 -14.07 4.90 10.59
N GLY A 181 -13.68 5.81 9.73
CA GLY A 181 -12.37 5.84 9.08
C GLY A 181 -12.49 5.66 7.56
N ASP A 182 -13.59 5.11 7.09
CA ASP A 182 -13.88 5.05 5.66
C ASP A 182 -14.13 6.44 5.09
N ARG A 183 -13.64 6.65 3.88
CA ARG A 183 -13.88 7.84 3.08
C ARG A 183 -14.15 7.43 1.64
N SER A 184 -15.20 7.99 1.07
CA SER A 184 -15.46 7.92 -0.36
C SER A 184 -15.54 9.33 -0.93
N GLU A 185 -14.90 9.55 -2.06
CA GLU A 185 -14.85 10.84 -2.73
C GLU A 185 -15.07 10.68 -4.23
N ILE A 186 -16.04 11.43 -4.77
CA ILE A 186 -16.26 11.48 -6.21
C ILE A 186 -15.15 12.35 -6.81
N THR A 187 -14.29 11.75 -7.61
CA THR A 187 -13.24 12.42 -8.37
C THR A 187 -13.61 12.48 -9.85
N TYR A 188 -12.84 13.20 -10.64
CA TYR A 188 -12.95 13.19 -12.10
C TYR A 188 -12.84 11.77 -12.70
N ASN A 189 -12.09 10.88 -12.01
CA ASN A 189 -11.80 9.52 -12.47
C ASN A 189 -12.76 8.46 -11.89
N GLY A 190 -13.81 8.86 -11.17
CA GLY A 190 -14.73 7.95 -10.48
C GLY A 190 -14.70 8.11 -8.96
N THR A 191 -15.30 7.17 -8.26
CA THR A 191 -15.35 7.20 -6.79
C THR A 191 -14.10 6.56 -6.21
N HIS A 192 -13.26 7.38 -5.61
CA HIS A 192 -12.08 6.92 -4.87
C HIS A 192 -12.46 6.58 -3.43
N TYR A 193 -12.09 5.39 -2.97
CA TYR A 193 -12.28 4.91 -1.60
C TYR A 193 -10.96 4.80 -0.87
N MET A 194 -10.97 5.06 0.42
CA MET A 194 -9.90 4.68 1.35
C MET A 194 -10.42 4.53 2.78
N HIS A 195 -9.83 3.62 3.53
CA HIS A 195 -9.96 3.57 4.99
C HIS A 195 -8.76 4.25 5.64
N VAL A 196 -8.98 5.35 6.35
CA VAL A 196 -7.90 6.09 7.03
C VAL A 196 -7.85 5.67 8.50
N PRO A 197 -6.85 4.88 8.93
CA PRO A 197 -6.72 4.40 10.30
C PRO A 197 -6.13 5.45 11.24
N THR A 198 -6.19 5.18 12.54
CA THR A 198 -5.31 5.78 13.54
C THR A 198 -4.08 4.92 13.78
N VAL A 199 -3.08 5.48 14.47
CA VAL A 199 -1.89 4.70 14.91
C VAL A 199 -2.30 3.51 15.77
N SER A 200 -3.29 3.71 16.64
CA SER A 200 -3.81 2.65 17.53
C SER A 200 -4.49 1.52 16.74
N ASP A 201 -5.26 1.87 15.69
CA ASP A 201 -5.94 0.89 14.85
C ASP A 201 -4.93 -0.04 14.20
N ILE A 202 -3.88 0.51 13.56
CA ILE A 202 -2.86 -0.29 12.89
C ILE A 202 -2.08 -1.16 13.89
N LYS A 203 -1.65 -0.59 15.03
CA LYS A 203 -0.93 -1.36 16.05
C LYS A 203 -1.76 -2.53 16.56
N SER A 204 -3.06 -2.31 16.79
CA SER A 204 -3.98 -3.35 17.24
C SER A 204 -4.16 -4.45 16.18
N GLN A 205 -4.38 -4.08 14.92
CA GLN A 205 -4.55 -5.03 13.82
C GLN A 205 -3.29 -5.88 13.61
N ILE A 206 -2.10 -5.27 13.59
CA ILE A 206 -0.81 -5.94 13.43
C ILE A 206 -0.56 -6.92 14.58
N ALA A 207 -0.82 -6.51 15.83
CA ALA A 207 -0.66 -7.37 17.00
C ALA A 207 -1.67 -8.53 17.02
N LYS A 208 -2.94 -8.25 16.66
CA LYS A 208 -4.02 -9.24 16.61
C LYS A 208 -3.70 -10.42 15.70
N VAL A 209 -3.11 -10.16 14.54
CA VAL A 209 -2.77 -11.22 13.57
C VAL A 209 -1.43 -11.91 13.87
N GLY A 210 -0.67 -11.44 14.85
CA GLY A 210 0.57 -12.09 15.30
C GLY A 210 1.86 -11.49 14.78
N PHE A 211 1.84 -10.35 14.12
CA PHE A 211 3.05 -9.60 13.80
C PHE A 211 3.63 -8.89 15.03
N LYS A 212 4.94 -8.72 15.04
CA LYS A 212 5.64 -7.82 15.95
C LYS A 212 5.90 -6.47 15.26
N MET A 213 5.32 -5.38 15.78
CA MET A 213 5.65 -4.05 15.28
C MET A 213 7.12 -3.74 15.59
N GLU A 214 7.91 -3.43 14.57
CA GLU A 214 9.33 -3.11 14.70
C GLU A 214 9.55 -1.62 14.81
N THR A 215 9.02 -0.86 13.85
CA THR A 215 9.13 0.60 13.83
C THR A 215 8.01 1.24 13.02
N THR A 216 7.81 2.53 13.24
CA THR A 216 6.94 3.38 12.43
C THR A 216 7.48 4.81 12.42
N ALA A 217 7.40 5.48 11.28
CA ALA A 217 7.82 6.86 11.11
C ALA A 217 6.97 7.56 10.04
N MET A 218 6.80 8.87 10.16
CA MET A 218 6.22 9.65 9.07
C MET A 218 7.23 9.73 7.91
N ARG A 219 6.73 9.85 6.68
CA ARG A 219 7.55 10.07 5.48
C ARG A 219 8.49 11.26 5.67
N SER A 220 7.96 12.37 6.18
CA SER A 220 8.71 13.59 6.49
C SER A 220 9.79 13.45 7.57
N GLU A 221 9.70 12.41 8.43
CA GLU A 221 10.71 12.08 9.43
C GLU A 221 11.85 11.22 8.84
N LEU A 222 11.58 10.49 7.75
CA LEU A 222 12.57 9.63 7.08
C LEU A 222 13.43 10.41 6.10
N SER A 223 12.83 11.31 5.31
CA SER A 223 13.52 12.10 4.31
C SER A 223 12.75 13.36 3.95
N LYS A 224 13.48 14.38 3.49
CA LYS A 224 12.89 15.49 2.76
C LYS A 224 12.68 15.05 1.31
N GLU A 225 11.44 15.01 0.89
CA GLU A 225 11.08 14.67 -0.47
C GLU A 225 11.26 15.86 -1.44
N SER A 226 11.18 15.58 -2.74
CA SER A 226 11.10 16.64 -3.74
C SER A 226 9.76 17.37 -3.65
N GLY A 227 9.72 18.63 -4.05
CA GLY A 227 8.47 19.40 -4.09
C GLY A 227 7.40 18.77 -4.98
N GLN A 228 7.78 17.97 -5.98
CA GLN A 228 6.84 17.22 -6.81
C GLN A 228 6.19 16.06 -6.04
N VAL A 229 6.94 15.35 -5.21
CA VAL A 229 6.40 14.28 -4.34
C VAL A 229 5.48 14.88 -3.28
N GLU A 230 5.88 16.00 -2.65
CA GLU A 230 5.07 16.69 -1.65
C GLU A 230 3.75 17.23 -2.23
N ALA A 231 3.77 17.68 -3.49
CA ALA A 231 2.56 18.12 -4.20
C ALA A 231 1.67 16.96 -4.66
N PHE A 232 2.26 15.77 -4.89
CA PHE A 232 1.54 14.59 -5.38
C PHE A 232 0.80 13.85 -4.26
N SER A 233 1.36 13.82 -3.05
CA SER A 233 0.82 13.04 -1.94
C SER A 233 0.98 13.75 -0.61
N ASP A 234 -0.08 13.73 0.20
CA ASP A 234 -0.02 14.09 1.61
C ASP A 234 1.03 13.24 2.34
N ASP A 235 1.51 13.74 3.47
CA ASP A 235 2.42 12.99 4.33
C ASP A 235 1.77 11.70 4.80
N CYS A 236 2.53 10.60 4.75
CA CYS A 236 2.06 9.27 5.12
C CYS A 236 2.99 8.65 6.16
N ARG A 237 2.48 7.64 6.86
CA ARG A 237 3.21 6.90 7.87
C ARG A 237 3.68 5.57 7.30
N PHE A 238 4.97 5.31 7.42
CA PHE A 238 5.56 4.00 7.18
C PHE A 238 5.41 3.11 8.42
N TRP A 239 5.14 1.85 8.16
CA TRP A 239 5.00 0.79 9.15
C TRP A 239 5.93 -0.36 8.78
N VAL A 240 6.65 -0.86 9.75
CA VAL A 240 7.50 -2.04 9.62
C VAL A 240 7.08 -3.06 10.66
N ALA A 241 6.56 -4.18 10.18
CA ALA A 241 6.12 -5.29 11.00
C ALA A 241 6.90 -6.57 10.65
N ARG A 242 7.28 -7.35 11.64
CA ARG A 242 8.09 -8.56 11.46
C ARG A 242 7.29 -9.80 11.85
N LYS A 243 7.34 -10.83 11.01
CA LYS A 243 6.89 -12.16 11.40
C LYS A 243 7.80 -12.71 12.47
N PRO A 244 7.28 -13.15 13.65
CA PRO A 244 8.12 -13.75 14.68
C PRO A 244 8.94 -14.94 14.14
N GLU A 245 10.16 -15.09 14.63
CA GLU A 245 10.91 -16.34 14.44
C GLU A 245 10.20 -17.45 15.22
N ILE A 246 10.16 -18.64 14.64
CA ILE A 246 9.67 -19.81 15.36
C ILE A 246 10.75 -20.13 16.39
N LEU A 247 10.40 -20.04 17.67
CA LEU A 247 11.24 -20.47 18.78
C LEU A 247 11.34 -22.00 18.81
#